data_65a15f9584229cc30312fc0e272165ce
#
_entry.id   65a15f9584229cc30312fc0e272165ce
#
_cell.length_a   1.000
_cell.length_b   1.000
_cell.length_c   1.000
_cell.angle_alpha   90.00
_cell.angle_beta   90.00
_cell.angle_gamma   90.00
#
_symmetry.space_group_name_H-M   'P 1'
#
loop_
_entity.id
_entity.type
_entity.pdbx_description
1 polymer ?
#
loop_
_entity_poly.entity_id
_entity_poly.type
_entity_poly.pdbx_seq_one_letter_code
_entity_poly.pdbx_strand_id
1 'polypeptide(L)'
;GLAASNKPYMGVGRNLAYTRKVYESVNGFSSHHHLPAGDDDLFVQEAANSNNTVVCLNPDAFCYSEGPTNWKGYWKQKNRHMWVGKSYQSGVKQLLSIYPMAQLFFWVGIILWFVLGSQWLWPTIAIIIKITPEWIVFYKKGKLLQTSKSIPMYPLFNLFETFWYVVTGINAFFTKKIIW
;
A
#
# COMPACT_ATOMS: atom_id res chain seq x y z
N GLY A 1 3.68 6.41 8.43
CA GLY A 1 3.74 6.30 6.96
C GLY A 1 4.05 7.64 6.31
N LEU A 2 4.03 7.71 4.98
CA LEU A 2 4.44 8.88 4.20
C LEU A 2 3.70 10.17 4.59
N ALA A 3 2.40 10.11 4.87
CA ALA A 3 1.64 11.28 5.33
C ALA A 3 2.17 11.85 6.65
N ALA A 4 2.54 10.98 7.61
CA ALA A 4 3.15 11.41 8.87
C ALA A 4 4.59 11.95 8.68
N SER A 5 5.19 11.75 7.52
CA SER A 5 6.48 12.32 7.11
C SER A 5 6.31 13.49 6.13
N ASN A 6 5.19 14.19 6.21
CA ASN A 6 4.83 15.35 5.40
C ASN A 6 4.76 15.08 3.88
N LYS A 7 4.47 13.83 3.50
CA LYS A 7 4.28 13.40 2.10
C LYS A 7 2.95 12.66 1.94
N PRO A 8 1.81 13.33 2.12
CA PRO A 8 0.51 12.71 1.90
C PRO A 8 0.36 12.35 0.41
N TYR A 9 -0.12 11.14 0.11
CA TYR A 9 -0.32 10.69 -1.26
C TYR A 9 -1.60 9.86 -1.45
N MET A 10 -2.19 9.39 -0.36
CA MET A 10 -3.44 8.64 -0.40
C MET A 10 -4.25 8.88 0.88
N GLY A 11 -5.54 8.73 0.77
CA GLY A 11 -6.48 8.69 1.88
C GLY A 11 -7.32 7.43 1.83
N VAL A 12 -8.01 7.13 2.91
CA VAL A 12 -9.00 6.05 2.93
C VAL A 12 -10.36 6.71 3.09
N GLY A 13 -11.18 6.71 2.06
CA GLY A 13 -12.45 7.44 1.99
C GLY A 13 -13.38 7.21 3.18
N ARG A 14 -13.26 6.05 3.85
CA ARG A 14 -14.02 5.73 5.07
C ARG A 14 -13.54 6.46 6.33
N ASN A 15 -12.34 7.02 6.30
CA ASN A 15 -11.74 7.75 7.42
C ASN A 15 -10.92 8.95 6.91
N LEU A 16 -11.49 9.69 5.97
CA LEU A 16 -10.91 10.89 5.38
C LEU A 16 -11.85 12.08 5.64
N ALA A 17 -11.31 13.15 6.19
CA ALA A 17 -12.03 14.40 6.39
C ALA A 17 -11.25 15.54 5.76
N TYR A 18 -11.94 16.49 5.16
CA TYR A 18 -11.36 17.69 4.59
C TYR A 18 -12.33 18.87 4.73
N THR A 19 -11.79 20.09 4.76
CA THR A 19 -12.59 21.29 4.83
C THR A 19 -13.17 21.64 3.45
N ARG A 20 -14.31 22.33 3.45
CA ARG A 20 -14.92 22.87 2.23
C ARG A 20 -13.93 23.75 1.45
N LYS A 21 -13.15 24.55 2.13
CA LYS A 21 -12.12 25.41 1.52
C LYS A 21 -11.08 24.60 0.73
N VAL A 22 -10.59 23.49 1.28
CA VAL A 22 -9.64 22.60 0.59
C VAL A 22 -10.29 21.92 -0.61
N TYR A 23 -11.54 21.48 -0.46
CA TYR A 23 -12.30 20.89 -1.55
C TYR A 23 -12.50 21.86 -2.73
N GLU A 24 -12.92 23.07 -2.45
CA GLU A 24 -13.15 24.12 -3.45
C GLU A 24 -11.84 24.58 -4.13
N SER A 25 -10.71 24.59 -3.41
CA SER A 25 -9.41 25.01 -3.95
C SER A 25 -8.89 24.15 -5.11
N VAL A 26 -9.36 22.90 -5.22
CA VAL A 26 -9.01 21.99 -6.32
C VAL A 26 -10.18 21.66 -7.24
N ASN A 27 -11.27 22.46 -7.17
CA ASN A 27 -12.52 22.22 -7.88
C ASN A 27 -13.14 20.83 -7.58
N GLY A 28 -13.01 20.36 -6.34
CA GLY A 28 -13.56 19.10 -5.87
C GLY A 28 -12.98 17.88 -6.59
N PHE A 29 -13.83 17.06 -7.16
CA PHE A 29 -13.45 15.84 -7.89
C PHE A 29 -13.43 16.01 -9.42
N SER A 30 -13.45 17.25 -9.94
CA SER A 30 -13.63 17.52 -11.36
C SER A 30 -12.56 16.89 -12.25
N SER A 31 -11.33 16.79 -11.78
CA SER A 31 -10.19 16.22 -12.52
C SER A 31 -10.31 14.71 -12.76
N HIS A 32 -11.00 14.01 -11.87
CA HIS A 32 -11.06 12.53 -11.87
C HIS A 32 -12.48 11.95 -11.71
N HIS A 33 -13.54 12.80 -11.84
CA HIS A 33 -14.93 12.33 -11.75
C HIS A 33 -15.32 11.27 -12.80
N HIS A 34 -14.56 11.20 -13.90
CA HIS A 34 -14.75 10.19 -14.95
C HIS A 34 -14.18 8.81 -14.60
N LEU A 35 -13.41 8.72 -13.53
CA LEU A 35 -12.84 7.45 -13.05
C LEU A 35 -13.82 6.76 -12.09
N PRO A 36 -13.98 5.43 -12.20
CA PRO A 36 -14.91 4.69 -11.35
C PRO A 36 -14.40 4.48 -9.93
N ALA A 37 -13.19 4.91 -9.59
CA ALA A 37 -12.57 4.74 -8.26
C ALA A 37 -11.38 5.70 -8.10
N GLY A 38 -10.94 5.93 -6.85
CA GLY A 38 -9.78 6.76 -6.53
C GLY A 38 -10.13 8.18 -6.13
N ASP A 39 -11.39 8.44 -5.86
CA ASP A 39 -11.89 9.70 -5.35
C ASP A 39 -11.19 10.18 -4.07
N ASP A 40 -10.80 9.25 -3.21
CA ASP A 40 -10.01 9.50 -2.00
C ASP A 40 -8.52 9.74 -2.30
N ASP A 41 -7.89 8.82 -3.00
CA ASP A 41 -6.45 8.87 -3.27
C ASP A 41 -6.06 10.03 -4.20
N LEU A 42 -6.79 10.23 -5.29
CA LEU A 42 -6.50 11.26 -6.27
C LEU A 42 -6.78 12.64 -5.71
N PHE A 43 -7.87 12.79 -4.94
CA PHE A 43 -8.16 14.03 -4.23
C PHE A 43 -7.03 14.39 -3.24
N VAL A 44 -6.54 13.44 -2.46
CA VAL A 44 -5.41 13.68 -1.54
C VAL A 44 -4.15 14.09 -2.30
N GLN A 45 -3.86 13.49 -3.46
CA GLN A 45 -2.70 13.87 -4.27
C GLN A 45 -2.78 15.28 -4.86
N GLU A 46 -3.99 15.79 -5.09
CA GLU A 46 -4.21 17.14 -5.61
C GLU A 46 -4.25 18.18 -4.50
N ALA A 47 -4.94 17.87 -3.41
CA ALA A 47 -5.30 18.84 -2.38
C ALA A 47 -4.36 18.88 -1.17
N ALA A 48 -3.72 17.75 -0.84
CA ALA A 48 -2.97 17.58 0.40
C ALA A 48 -1.49 17.97 0.25
N ASN A 49 -0.97 18.63 1.29
CA ASN A 49 0.44 18.96 1.41
C ASN A 49 0.87 18.95 2.89
N SER A 50 2.16 19.20 3.15
CA SER A 50 2.72 19.19 4.51
C SER A 50 2.08 20.21 5.46
N ASN A 51 1.48 21.28 4.96
CA ASN A 51 0.97 22.40 5.77
C ASN A 51 -0.53 22.26 6.05
N ASN A 52 -1.27 21.48 5.27
CA ASN A 52 -2.72 21.36 5.40
C ASN A 52 -3.20 19.92 5.75
N THR A 53 -2.28 19.01 6.05
CA THR A 53 -2.61 17.60 6.28
C THR A 53 -2.12 17.14 7.65
N VAL A 54 -2.99 16.48 8.39
CA VAL A 54 -2.67 15.85 9.67
C VAL A 54 -3.13 14.38 9.64
N VAL A 55 -2.41 13.53 10.37
CA VAL A 55 -2.80 12.11 10.56
C VAL A 55 -3.32 11.97 11.99
N CYS A 56 -4.60 11.62 12.11
CA CYS A 56 -5.19 11.31 13.41
C CYS A 56 -4.90 9.84 13.78
N LEU A 57 -4.18 9.64 14.87
CA LEU A 57 -3.85 8.32 15.43
C LEU A 57 -4.55 8.07 16.78
N ASN A 58 -5.54 8.90 17.14
CA ASN A 58 -6.36 8.62 18.31
C ASN A 58 -7.21 7.36 18.05
N PRO A 59 -7.16 6.35 18.94
CA PRO A 59 -7.97 5.14 18.80
C PRO A 59 -9.47 5.40 18.67
N ASP A 60 -9.98 6.44 19.30
CA ASP A 60 -11.40 6.84 19.23
C ASP A 60 -11.84 7.32 17.85
N ALA A 61 -10.86 7.69 16.99
CA ALA A 61 -11.11 8.10 15.62
C ALA A 61 -10.97 6.93 14.61
N PHE A 62 -10.71 5.71 15.07
CA PHE A 62 -10.56 4.57 14.16
C PHE A 62 -11.90 4.11 13.62
N CYS A 63 -12.00 4.00 12.30
CA CYS A 63 -13.14 3.42 11.61
C CYS A 63 -12.87 1.96 11.28
N TYR A 64 -13.76 1.09 11.72
CA TYR A 64 -13.71 -0.34 11.41
C TYR A 64 -14.67 -0.66 10.27
N SER A 65 -14.25 -1.52 9.38
CA SER A 65 -15.10 -2.01 8.29
C SER A 65 -14.77 -3.46 8.01
N GLU A 66 -15.79 -4.20 7.60
CA GLU A 66 -15.61 -5.58 7.20
C GLU A 66 -14.76 -5.68 5.93
N GLY A 67 -13.82 -6.61 5.95
CA GLY A 67 -13.04 -6.97 4.78
C GLY A 67 -13.79 -7.92 3.85
N PRO A 68 -13.27 -8.18 2.64
CA PRO A 68 -13.84 -9.21 1.77
C PRO A 68 -13.85 -10.57 2.47
N THR A 69 -14.97 -11.28 2.38
CA THR A 69 -15.17 -12.60 3.03
C THR A 69 -14.67 -13.76 2.18
N ASN A 70 -14.30 -13.52 0.93
CA ASN A 70 -13.83 -14.55 0.00
C ASN A 70 -12.74 -14.02 -0.95
N TRP A 71 -12.02 -14.96 -1.57
CA TRP A 71 -10.91 -14.64 -2.47
C TRP A 71 -11.30 -13.81 -3.68
N LYS A 72 -12.49 -14.01 -4.24
CA LYS A 72 -12.99 -13.24 -5.38
C LYS A 72 -13.18 -11.77 -5.02
N GLY A 73 -13.76 -11.50 -3.86
CA GLY A 73 -13.94 -10.14 -3.34
C GLY A 73 -12.59 -9.47 -3.04
N TYR A 74 -11.67 -10.20 -2.39
CA TYR A 74 -10.31 -9.71 -2.13
C TYR A 74 -9.55 -9.39 -3.42
N TRP A 75 -9.60 -10.29 -4.42
CA TRP A 75 -9.01 -10.08 -5.73
C TRP A 75 -9.57 -8.83 -6.41
N LYS A 76 -10.90 -8.68 -6.45
CA LYS A 76 -11.57 -7.51 -7.03
C LYS A 76 -11.13 -6.22 -6.35
N GLN A 77 -11.09 -6.20 -5.01
CA GLN A 77 -10.65 -5.04 -4.23
C GLN A 77 -9.20 -4.67 -4.55
N LYS A 78 -8.27 -5.63 -4.54
CA LYS A 78 -6.84 -5.37 -4.79
C LYS A 78 -6.57 -4.91 -6.21
N ASN A 79 -7.21 -5.52 -7.20
CA ASN A 79 -7.09 -5.09 -8.59
C ASN A 79 -7.61 -3.67 -8.80
N ARG A 80 -8.69 -3.28 -8.13
CA ARG A 80 -9.19 -1.91 -8.16
C ARG A 80 -8.16 -0.92 -7.61
N HIS A 81 -7.56 -1.19 -6.46
CA HIS A 81 -6.51 -0.34 -5.89
C HIS A 81 -5.30 -0.21 -6.83
N MET A 82 -4.83 -1.33 -7.39
CA MET A 82 -3.70 -1.31 -8.33
C MET A 82 -4.03 -0.56 -9.62
N TRP A 83 -5.27 -0.67 -10.09
CA TRP A 83 -5.71 0.03 -11.30
C TRP A 83 -5.75 1.56 -11.11
N VAL A 84 -6.28 2.04 -9.97
CA VAL A 84 -6.27 3.47 -9.61
C VAL A 84 -4.85 4.03 -9.58
N GLY A 85 -3.89 3.24 -9.15
CA GLY A 85 -2.47 3.60 -9.15
C GLY A 85 -1.93 4.04 -10.52
N LYS A 86 -2.56 3.65 -11.64
CA LYS A 86 -2.19 4.16 -12.97
C LYS A 86 -2.42 5.67 -13.11
N SER A 87 -3.39 6.20 -12.40
CA SER A 87 -3.78 7.62 -12.42
C SER A 87 -2.99 8.46 -11.42
N TYR A 88 -2.14 7.85 -10.59
CA TYR A 88 -1.31 8.59 -9.65
C TYR A 88 -0.30 9.48 -10.36
N GLN A 89 0.12 10.53 -9.70
CA GLN A 89 1.21 11.39 -10.16
C GLN A 89 2.51 10.56 -10.33
N SER A 90 3.32 10.91 -11.34
CA SER A 90 4.53 10.11 -11.68
C SER A 90 5.51 9.99 -10.53
N GLY A 91 5.74 11.04 -9.76
CA GLY A 91 6.60 10.99 -8.57
C GLY A 91 6.08 10.05 -7.48
N VAL A 92 4.76 9.99 -7.29
CA VAL A 92 4.11 9.05 -6.36
C VAL A 92 4.27 7.62 -6.85
N LYS A 93 4.03 7.37 -8.15
CA LYS A 93 4.23 6.03 -8.74
C LYS A 93 5.66 5.53 -8.56
N GLN A 94 6.65 6.36 -8.85
CA GLN A 94 8.06 6.02 -8.67
C GLN A 94 8.36 5.69 -7.21
N LEU A 95 7.95 6.54 -6.27
CA LEU A 95 8.17 6.33 -4.85
C LEU A 95 7.55 5.02 -4.36
N LEU A 96 6.32 4.73 -4.78
CA LEU A 96 5.59 3.53 -4.38
C LEU A 96 6.13 2.25 -5.03
N SER A 97 6.79 2.34 -6.19
CA SER A 97 7.35 1.18 -6.88
C SER A 97 8.69 0.70 -6.29
N ILE A 98 9.44 1.58 -5.62
CA ILE A 98 10.77 1.25 -5.08
C ILE A 98 10.72 0.05 -4.15
N TYR A 99 9.84 0.08 -3.15
CA TYR A 99 9.77 -0.98 -2.15
C TYR A 99 9.33 -2.34 -2.74
N PRO A 100 8.24 -2.47 -3.50
CA PRO A 100 7.86 -3.73 -4.14
C PRO A 100 8.94 -4.29 -5.09
N MET A 101 9.61 -3.42 -5.84
CA MET A 101 10.70 -3.86 -6.73
C MET A 101 11.90 -4.37 -5.95
N ALA A 102 12.33 -3.67 -4.90
CA ALA A 102 13.41 -4.14 -4.02
C ALA A 102 13.06 -5.48 -3.36
N GLN A 103 11.82 -5.65 -2.91
CA GLN A 103 11.32 -6.91 -2.36
C GLN A 103 11.36 -8.04 -3.39
N LEU A 104 10.90 -7.78 -4.60
CA LEU A 104 10.92 -8.76 -5.69
C LEU A 104 12.35 -9.22 -6.00
N PHE A 105 13.28 -8.27 -6.21
CA PHE A 105 14.68 -8.60 -6.48
C PHE A 105 15.33 -9.36 -5.32
N PHE A 106 15.04 -8.98 -4.08
CA PHE A 106 15.54 -9.70 -2.92
C PHE A 106 15.08 -11.16 -2.92
N TRP A 107 13.78 -11.41 -3.04
CA TRP A 107 13.23 -12.76 -3.00
C TRP A 107 13.64 -13.61 -4.20
N VAL A 108 13.67 -13.04 -5.40
CA VAL A 108 14.19 -13.74 -6.60
C VAL A 108 15.66 -14.08 -6.40
N GLY A 109 16.47 -13.16 -5.89
CA GLY A 109 17.89 -13.42 -5.57
C GLY A 109 18.08 -14.53 -4.55
N ILE A 110 17.28 -14.56 -3.48
CA ILE A 110 17.30 -15.64 -2.48
C ILE A 110 16.93 -17.00 -3.10
N ILE A 111 15.88 -17.05 -3.91
CA ILE A 111 15.45 -18.29 -4.59
C ILE A 111 16.57 -18.79 -5.53
N LEU A 112 17.14 -17.90 -6.34
CA LEU A 112 18.24 -18.26 -7.24
C LEU A 112 19.45 -18.76 -6.47
N TRP A 113 19.78 -18.15 -5.32
CA TRP A 113 20.88 -18.60 -4.49
C TRP A 113 20.66 -20.00 -3.92
N PHE A 114 19.46 -20.34 -3.47
CA PHE A 114 19.13 -21.67 -2.99
C PHE A 114 19.14 -22.72 -4.11
N VAL A 115 18.79 -22.34 -5.34
CA VAL A 115 18.76 -23.27 -6.51
C VAL A 115 20.17 -23.49 -7.08
N LEU A 116 20.97 -22.44 -7.18
CA LEU A 116 22.26 -22.47 -7.90
C LEU A 116 23.46 -22.52 -6.96
N GLY A 117 23.29 -22.09 -5.72
CA GLY A 117 24.38 -21.99 -4.73
C GLY A 117 24.53 -23.26 -3.90
N SER A 118 25.76 -23.51 -3.44
CA SER A 118 26.08 -24.64 -2.56
C SER A 118 26.00 -24.29 -1.07
N GLN A 119 25.96 -23.01 -0.72
CA GLN A 119 26.03 -22.52 0.66
C GLN A 119 24.73 -21.85 1.08
N TRP A 120 23.93 -22.56 1.83
CA TRP A 120 22.64 -22.08 2.33
C TRP A 120 22.74 -21.07 3.51
N LEU A 121 23.91 -20.96 4.15
CA LEU A 121 24.10 -20.10 5.32
C LEU A 121 23.89 -18.62 4.97
N TRP A 122 24.51 -18.14 3.88
CA TRP A 122 24.44 -16.72 3.51
C TRP A 122 23.05 -16.21 3.18
N PRO A 123 22.23 -16.92 2.36
CA PRO A 123 20.86 -16.49 2.10
C PRO A 123 20.00 -16.53 3.35
N THR A 124 20.24 -17.47 4.27
CA THR A 124 19.55 -17.51 5.56
C THR A 124 19.87 -16.28 6.42
N ILE A 125 21.14 -15.89 6.52
CA ILE A 125 21.56 -14.67 7.21
C ILE A 125 20.93 -13.44 6.56
N ALA A 126 20.92 -13.35 5.23
CA ALA A 126 20.31 -12.25 4.50
C ALA A 126 18.80 -12.11 4.79
N ILE A 127 18.07 -13.25 4.84
CA ILE A 127 16.65 -13.28 5.21
C ILE A 127 16.45 -12.74 6.64
N ILE A 128 17.25 -13.18 7.61
CA ILE A 128 17.17 -12.74 9.01
C ILE A 128 17.42 -11.24 9.11
N ILE A 129 18.50 -10.75 8.49
CA ILE A 129 18.85 -9.32 8.51
C ILE A 129 17.74 -8.46 7.90
N LYS A 130 17.09 -8.93 6.84
CA LYS A 130 16.01 -8.22 6.16
C LYS A 130 14.70 -8.27 6.96
N ILE A 131 14.27 -9.46 7.36
CA ILE A 131 12.94 -9.67 7.98
C ILE A 131 12.87 -9.09 9.41
N THR A 132 13.94 -9.21 10.17
CA THR A 132 13.92 -8.80 11.58
C THR A 132 13.57 -7.32 11.80
N PRO A 133 14.23 -6.34 11.17
CA PRO A 133 13.91 -4.94 11.36
C PRO A 133 12.51 -4.59 10.82
N GLU A 134 12.09 -5.17 9.71
CA GLU A 134 10.75 -4.98 9.17
C GLU A 134 9.69 -5.51 10.14
N TRP A 135 9.90 -6.70 10.71
CA TRP A 135 8.99 -7.29 11.70
C TRP A 135 8.89 -6.44 12.97
N ILE A 136 10.02 -5.89 13.46
CA ILE A 136 10.02 -4.96 14.60
C ILE A 136 9.19 -3.71 14.29
N VAL A 137 9.34 -3.13 13.12
CA VAL A 137 8.53 -1.97 12.68
C VAL A 137 7.06 -2.35 12.60
N PHE A 138 6.75 -3.49 11.98
CA PHE A 138 5.38 -3.98 11.86
C PHE A 138 4.73 -4.24 13.23
N TYR A 139 5.50 -4.83 14.17
CA TYR A 139 5.07 -5.03 15.56
C TYR A 139 4.69 -3.70 16.25
N LYS A 140 5.60 -2.71 16.20
CA LYS A 140 5.37 -1.41 16.83
C LYS A 140 4.18 -0.68 16.21
N LYS A 141 4.07 -0.68 14.89
CA LYS A 141 2.96 -0.03 14.17
C LYS A 141 1.66 -0.79 14.31
N GLY A 142 1.70 -2.12 14.32
CA GLY A 142 0.53 -2.97 14.54
C GLY A 142 -0.10 -2.77 15.91
N LYS A 143 0.72 -2.60 16.95
CA LYS A 143 0.21 -2.23 18.28
C LYS A 143 -0.47 -0.85 18.28
N LEU A 144 0.17 0.14 17.67
CA LEU A 144 -0.38 1.50 17.56
C LEU A 144 -1.72 1.51 16.81
N LEU A 145 -1.86 0.68 15.78
CA LEU A 145 -3.05 0.60 14.94
C LEU A 145 -4.04 -0.50 15.38
N GLN A 146 -3.83 -1.11 16.53
CA GLN A 146 -4.68 -2.18 17.08
C GLN A 146 -4.84 -3.42 16.16
N THR A 147 -3.84 -3.69 15.32
CA THR A 147 -3.81 -4.82 14.39
C THR A 147 -2.87 -5.94 14.83
N SER A 148 -2.75 -6.18 16.14
CA SER A 148 -1.74 -7.07 16.73
C SER A 148 -1.88 -8.54 16.34
N LYS A 149 -3.08 -9.01 15.97
CA LYS A 149 -3.34 -10.43 15.66
C LYS A 149 -2.54 -10.97 14.47
N SER A 150 -2.19 -10.13 13.50
CA SER A 150 -1.45 -10.53 12.29
C SER A 150 0.08 -10.45 12.45
N ILE A 151 0.58 -9.91 13.55
CA ILE A 151 2.01 -9.68 13.78
C ILE A 151 2.86 -10.96 13.67
N PRO A 152 2.48 -12.11 14.26
CA PRO A 152 3.29 -13.32 14.19
C PRO A 152 3.45 -13.86 12.76
N MET A 153 2.50 -13.58 11.89
CA MET A 153 2.48 -14.07 10.50
C MET A 153 3.20 -13.15 9.52
N TYR A 154 3.81 -12.07 9.99
CA TYR A 154 4.47 -11.08 9.13
C TYR A 154 5.47 -11.69 8.13
N PRO A 155 6.38 -12.62 8.52
CA PRO A 155 7.34 -13.18 7.55
C PRO A 155 6.67 -13.88 6.37
N LEU A 156 5.60 -14.62 6.61
CA LEU A 156 4.81 -15.28 5.58
C LEU A 156 4.07 -14.27 4.70
N PHE A 157 3.46 -13.26 5.31
CA PHE A 157 2.78 -12.20 4.57
C PHE A 157 3.74 -11.39 3.71
N ASN A 158 4.96 -11.11 4.18
CA ASN A 158 5.96 -10.38 3.41
C ASN A 158 6.33 -11.12 2.11
N LEU A 159 6.56 -12.42 2.20
CA LEU A 159 6.84 -13.25 1.02
C LEU A 159 5.62 -13.30 0.08
N PHE A 160 4.45 -13.64 0.61
CA PHE A 160 3.21 -13.72 -0.16
C PHE A 160 2.87 -12.40 -0.84
N GLU A 161 2.93 -11.29 -0.10
CA GLU A 161 2.60 -9.96 -0.60
C GLU A 161 3.49 -9.54 -1.77
N THR A 162 4.78 -9.88 -1.74
CA THR A 162 5.72 -9.60 -2.82
C THR A 162 5.24 -10.18 -4.15
N PHE A 163 4.95 -11.48 -4.17
CA PHE A 163 4.46 -12.13 -5.39
C PHE A 163 3.05 -11.69 -5.77
N TRP A 164 2.22 -11.43 -4.77
CA TRP A 164 0.87 -10.91 -4.97
C TRP A 164 0.85 -9.54 -5.65
N TYR A 165 1.74 -8.63 -5.29
CA TYR A 165 1.88 -7.35 -5.97
C TYR A 165 2.29 -7.50 -7.44
N VAL A 166 3.16 -8.44 -7.76
CA VAL A 166 3.52 -8.74 -9.16
C VAL A 166 2.29 -9.19 -9.93
N VAL A 167 1.57 -10.17 -9.41
CA VAL A 167 0.38 -10.73 -10.08
C VAL A 167 -0.71 -9.68 -10.27
N THR A 168 -1.03 -8.92 -9.22
CA THR A 168 -2.06 -7.87 -9.26
C THR A 168 -1.62 -6.69 -10.11
N GLY A 169 -0.33 -6.33 -10.10
CA GLY A 169 0.25 -5.29 -10.94
C GLY A 169 0.17 -5.61 -12.42
N ILE A 170 0.57 -6.82 -12.81
CA ILE A 170 0.44 -7.32 -14.18
C ILE A 170 -1.03 -7.32 -14.62
N ASN A 171 -1.92 -7.86 -13.79
CA ASN A 171 -3.35 -7.86 -14.10
C ASN A 171 -3.91 -6.45 -14.25
N ALA A 172 -3.56 -5.53 -13.35
CA ALA A 172 -3.98 -4.15 -13.44
C ALA A 172 -3.47 -3.48 -14.73
N PHE A 173 -2.23 -3.77 -15.16
CA PHE A 173 -1.66 -3.21 -16.38
C PHE A 173 -2.49 -3.55 -17.61
N PHE A 174 -2.93 -4.81 -17.74
CA PHE A 174 -3.75 -5.27 -18.87
C PHE A 174 -5.24 -4.94 -18.74
N THR A 175 -5.72 -4.64 -17.54
CA THR A 175 -7.13 -4.28 -17.33
C THR A 175 -7.41 -2.87 -17.85
N LYS A 176 -8.22 -2.76 -18.91
CA LYS A 176 -8.61 -1.47 -19.52
C LYS A 176 -9.67 -0.74 -18.70
N LYS A 177 -10.64 -1.45 -18.14
CA LYS A 177 -11.79 -0.89 -17.40
C LYS A 177 -12.14 -1.75 -16.19
N ILE A 178 -12.41 -1.11 -15.07
CA ILE A 178 -12.91 -1.80 -13.87
C ILE A 178 -14.45 -1.86 -13.93
N ILE A 179 -14.98 -3.01 -13.55
CA ILE A 179 -16.42 -3.24 -13.34
C ILE A 179 -16.62 -3.36 -11.82
N TRP A 180 -17.58 -2.61 -11.30
CA TRP A 180 -17.99 -2.64 -9.88
C TRP A 180 -18.67 -3.94 -9.49
#